data_de13428819526c481e6c619f516a7437
#
_entry.id   de13428819526c481e6c619f516a7437
#
_cell.length_a   1.000
_cell.length_b   1.000
_cell.length_c   1.000
_cell.angle_alpha   90.00
_cell.angle_beta   90.00
_cell.angle_gamma   90.00
#
_symmetry.space_group_name_H-M   'P 1'
#
loop_
_entity.id
_entity.type
_entity.pdbx_description
1 polymer ?
#
loop_
_entity_poly.entity_id
_entity_poly.type
_entity_poly.pdbx_seq_one_letter_code
_entity_poly.pdbx_strand_id
1 'polypeptide(L)'
;DLMLSMEEIAQIPDDVKDEMLDAQADVVVSAQRAKARAYGVQDTGLVISSIKKGKPKWKKGVRVIYITPSGTRRRGKQTVRNAEIAFINEYGTKRQSARPFVRDANEASAEATTQAGFEVYDKWLKSKNL
;
A
#
# COMPACT_ATOMS: atom_id res chain seq x y z
N ASP A 1 5.85 -21.65 7.71
CA ASP A 1 6.47 -20.33 7.86
C ASP A 1 6.53 -19.60 6.52
N LEU A 2 6.09 -18.36 6.50
CA LEU A 2 6.02 -17.58 5.29
C LEU A 2 7.25 -16.70 5.07
N MET A 3 8.27 -16.82 5.91
CA MET A 3 9.48 -16.04 5.75
C MET A 3 10.45 -16.74 4.81
N LEU A 4 11.06 -15.97 3.94
CA LEU A 4 12.06 -16.45 2.99
C LEU A 4 13.46 -16.10 3.49
N SER A 5 14.42 -16.99 3.24
CA SER A 5 15.81 -16.69 3.55
C SER A 5 16.38 -15.67 2.56
N MET A 6 17.49 -15.04 2.92
CA MET A 6 18.17 -14.09 2.01
C MET A 6 18.59 -14.78 0.72
N GLU A 7 19.02 -16.03 0.79
CA GLU A 7 19.42 -16.79 -0.39
C GLU A 7 18.24 -17.08 -1.30
N GLU A 8 17.09 -17.43 -0.72
CA GLU A 8 15.88 -17.65 -1.50
C GLU A 8 15.42 -16.38 -2.20
N ILE A 9 15.44 -15.25 -1.49
CA ILE A 9 15.08 -13.95 -2.08
C ILE A 9 16.01 -13.59 -3.22
N ALA A 10 17.32 -13.83 -3.07
CA ALA A 10 18.29 -13.51 -4.10
C ALA A 10 18.07 -14.30 -5.39
N GLN A 11 17.45 -15.48 -5.32
CA GLN A 11 17.19 -16.32 -6.48
C GLN A 11 15.88 -16.01 -7.19
N ILE A 12 15.04 -15.16 -6.61
CA ILE A 12 13.76 -14.80 -7.24
C ILE A 12 14.02 -13.83 -8.41
N PRO A 13 13.52 -14.13 -9.62
CA PRO A 13 13.62 -13.19 -10.73
C PRO A 13 12.92 -11.86 -10.43
N ASP A 14 13.39 -10.78 -11.04
CA ASP A 14 12.83 -9.45 -10.79
C ASP A 14 11.36 -9.35 -11.17
N ASP A 15 10.94 -9.98 -12.26
CA ASP A 15 9.54 -9.98 -12.66
C ASP A 15 8.63 -10.68 -11.64
N VAL A 16 9.13 -11.72 -10.99
CA VAL A 16 8.38 -12.41 -9.92
C VAL A 16 8.34 -11.54 -8.66
N LYS A 17 9.46 -10.88 -8.32
CA LYS A 17 9.48 -9.93 -7.22
C LYS A 17 8.45 -8.82 -7.43
N ASP A 18 8.36 -8.29 -8.64
CA ASP A 18 7.39 -7.24 -8.97
C ASP A 18 5.97 -7.74 -8.85
N GLU A 19 5.70 -8.96 -9.29
CA GLU A 19 4.38 -9.58 -9.16
C GLU A 19 4.01 -9.81 -7.68
N MET A 20 4.97 -10.22 -6.85
CA MET A 20 4.77 -10.36 -5.41
C MET A 20 4.42 -9.02 -4.77
N LEU A 21 5.19 -7.96 -5.09
CA LEU A 21 4.94 -6.62 -4.58
C LEU A 21 3.59 -6.09 -5.03
N ASP A 22 3.23 -6.32 -6.29
CA ASP A 22 1.96 -5.87 -6.85
C ASP A 22 0.78 -6.52 -6.13
N ALA A 23 0.85 -7.82 -5.88
CA ALA A 23 -0.19 -8.55 -5.14
C ALA A 23 -0.30 -8.04 -3.70
N GLN A 24 0.83 -7.79 -3.05
CA GLN A 24 0.86 -7.22 -1.70
C GLN A 24 0.29 -5.80 -1.67
N ALA A 25 0.62 -5.00 -2.68
CA ALA A 25 0.13 -3.64 -2.78
C ALA A 25 -1.40 -3.59 -2.93
N ASP A 26 -1.98 -4.52 -3.69
CA ASP A 26 -3.43 -4.60 -3.85
C ASP A 26 -4.13 -4.83 -2.51
N VAL A 27 -3.57 -5.70 -1.65
CA VAL A 27 -4.10 -5.93 -0.31
C VAL A 27 -4.04 -4.67 0.53
N VAL A 28 -2.89 -3.99 0.52
CA VAL A 28 -2.68 -2.77 1.32
C VAL A 28 -3.59 -1.64 0.85
N VAL A 29 -3.71 -1.43 -0.46
CA VAL A 29 -4.60 -0.40 -1.02
C VAL A 29 -6.04 -0.63 -0.57
N SER A 30 -6.52 -1.87 -0.70
CA SER A 30 -7.88 -2.21 -0.26
C SER A 30 -8.08 -1.96 1.23
N ALA A 31 -7.09 -2.33 2.05
CA ALA A 31 -7.17 -2.13 3.50
C ALA A 31 -7.18 -0.65 3.88
N GLN A 32 -6.32 0.15 3.24
CA GLN A 32 -6.26 1.59 3.51
C GLN A 32 -7.54 2.29 3.10
N ARG A 33 -8.10 1.94 1.94
CA ARG A 33 -9.38 2.50 1.49
C ARG A 33 -10.52 2.14 2.44
N ALA A 34 -10.56 0.89 2.89
CA ALA A 34 -11.60 0.44 3.82
C ALA A 34 -11.50 1.17 5.16
N LYS A 35 -10.29 1.31 5.71
CA LYS A 35 -10.08 2.04 6.97
C LYS A 35 -10.39 3.52 6.83
N ALA A 36 -9.98 4.13 5.71
CA ALA A 36 -10.29 5.54 5.45
C ALA A 36 -11.79 5.77 5.42
N ARG A 37 -12.52 4.86 4.79
CA ARG A 37 -13.99 4.92 4.74
C ARG A 37 -14.60 4.76 6.12
N ALA A 38 -14.12 3.78 6.89
CA ALA A 38 -14.60 3.50 8.24
C ALA A 38 -14.32 4.66 9.20
N TYR A 39 -13.19 5.36 9.01
CA TYR A 39 -12.79 6.47 9.87
C TYR A 39 -13.34 7.81 9.42
N GLY A 40 -14.14 7.84 8.36
CA GLY A 40 -14.75 9.07 7.87
C GLY A 40 -13.80 10.00 7.14
N VAL A 41 -12.71 9.47 6.59
CA VAL A 41 -11.75 10.24 5.77
C VAL A 41 -12.33 10.36 4.37
N GLN A 42 -13.41 11.12 4.22
CA GLN A 42 -14.13 11.09 2.96
C GLN A 42 -13.90 12.30 2.07
N ASP A 43 -13.90 13.44 2.64
CA ASP A 43 -13.76 14.70 1.89
C ASP A 43 -14.15 14.54 0.39
N THR A 44 -15.43 14.26 0.14
CA THR A 44 -16.05 13.98 -1.15
C THR A 44 -15.66 12.62 -1.78
N GLY A 45 -14.97 11.75 -1.04
CA GLY A 45 -14.52 10.45 -1.53
C GLY A 45 -13.24 10.50 -2.36
N LEU A 46 -12.74 11.69 -2.71
CA LEU A 46 -11.57 11.83 -3.57
C LEU A 46 -10.28 11.37 -2.93
N VAL A 47 -10.14 11.54 -1.61
CA VAL A 47 -8.95 11.05 -0.89
C VAL A 47 -8.91 9.52 -0.95
N ILE A 48 -10.02 8.87 -0.69
CA ILE A 48 -10.09 7.40 -0.71
C ILE A 48 -9.77 6.86 -2.09
N SER A 49 -10.38 7.40 -3.14
CA SER A 49 -10.13 6.95 -4.50
C SER A 49 -8.73 7.29 -5.00
N SER A 50 -8.05 8.25 -4.37
CA SER A 50 -6.69 8.64 -4.75
C SER A 50 -5.61 7.72 -4.20
N ILE A 51 -5.94 6.85 -3.24
CA ILE A 51 -4.98 5.88 -2.71
C ILE A 51 -4.71 4.84 -3.79
N LYS A 52 -3.48 4.82 -4.30
CA LYS A 52 -3.10 3.96 -5.41
C LYS A 52 -1.71 3.40 -5.19
N LYS A 53 -1.46 2.23 -5.77
CA LYS A 53 -0.12 1.67 -5.83
C LYS A 53 0.66 2.34 -6.98
N GLY A 54 1.95 2.55 -6.78
CA GLY A 54 2.85 2.97 -7.83
C GLY A 54 3.37 1.78 -8.61
N LYS A 55 4.51 1.96 -9.28
CA LYS A 55 5.22 0.88 -9.97
C LYS A 55 6.40 0.42 -9.13
N PRO A 56 6.73 -0.88 -9.15
CA PRO A 56 7.93 -1.35 -8.46
C PRO A 56 9.16 -0.62 -8.97
N LYS A 57 10.08 -0.31 -8.05
CA LYS A 57 11.33 0.36 -8.39
C LYS A 57 12.42 0.02 -7.39
N TRP A 58 13.66 0.26 -7.78
CA TRP A 58 14.81 0.08 -6.91
C TRP A 58 15.02 1.32 -6.06
N LYS A 59 15.28 1.11 -4.78
CA LYS A 59 15.67 2.19 -3.88
C LYS A 59 16.71 1.65 -2.91
N LYS A 60 17.93 2.18 -2.99
CA LYS A 60 19.06 1.77 -2.13
C LYS A 60 19.25 0.24 -2.11
N GLY A 61 19.18 -0.39 -3.28
CA GLY A 61 19.39 -1.83 -3.41
C GLY A 61 18.20 -2.70 -3.03
N VAL A 62 17.06 -2.09 -2.73
CA VAL A 62 15.84 -2.82 -2.35
C VAL A 62 14.74 -2.56 -3.36
N ARG A 63 14.04 -3.61 -3.76
CA ARG A 63 12.89 -3.49 -4.66
C ARG A 63 11.68 -3.09 -3.84
N VAL A 64 11.06 -1.96 -4.16
CA VAL A 64 9.95 -1.41 -3.38
C VAL A 64 8.79 -1.01 -4.26
N ILE A 65 7.61 -0.90 -3.65
CA ILE A 65 6.44 -0.31 -4.26
C ILE A 65 5.83 0.66 -3.25
N TYR A 66 5.43 1.83 -3.73
CA TYR A 66 4.81 2.83 -2.87
C TYR A 66 3.30 2.85 -3.06
N ILE A 67 2.60 3.07 -1.96
CA ILE A 67 1.15 3.25 -1.95
C ILE A 67 0.90 4.61 -1.32
N THR A 68 0.34 5.53 -2.11
CA THR A 68 0.13 6.90 -1.68
C THR A 68 -1.16 7.46 -2.22
N PRO A 69 -1.83 8.38 -1.48
CA PRO A 69 -2.85 9.23 -2.08
C PRO A 69 -2.19 10.13 -3.12
N SER A 70 -2.72 10.14 -4.32
CA SER A 70 -2.11 10.86 -5.43
C SER A 70 -3.05 11.91 -6.00
N GLY A 71 -2.47 12.83 -6.78
CA GLY A 71 -3.23 13.84 -7.47
C GLY A 71 -3.66 15.02 -6.62
N THR A 72 -4.36 15.94 -7.25
CA THR A 72 -4.85 17.16 -6.65
C THR A 72 -6.35 17.30 -6.91
N ARG A 73 -6.97 18.19 -6.18
CA ARG A 73 -8.37 18.53 -6.39
C ARG A 73 -8.60 19.99 -6.04
N ARG A 74 -9.70 20.53 -6.56
CA ARG A 74 -10.10 21.90 -6.25
C ARG A 74 -10.87 21.93 -4.93
N ARG A 75 -10.56 22.93 -4.14
CA ARG A 75 -11.26 23.23 -2.89
C ARG A 75 -11.56 24.72 -2.89
N GLY A 76 -12.73 25.08 -3.43
CA GLY A 76 -13.02 26.46 -3.70
C GLY A 76 -12.08 27.00 -4.79
N LYS A 77 -11.34 28.05 -4.49
CA LYS A 77 -10.38 28.66 -5.42
C LYS A 77 -8.98 28.05 -5.35
N GLN A 78 -8.76 27.12 -4.40
CA GLN A 78 -7.44 26.53 -4.18
C GLN A 78 -7.35 25.15 -4.78
N THR A 79 -6.14 24.77 -5.20
CA THR A 79 -5.80 23.40 -5.58
C THR A 79 -5.11 22.76 -4.38
N VAL A 80 -5.61 21.62 -3.93
CA VAL A 80 -5.11 20.92 -2.76
C VAL A 80 -4.65 19.53 -3.16
N ARG A 81 -3.55 19.08 -2.60
CA ARG A 81 -3.05 17.71 -2.83
C ARG A 81 -3.79 16.72 -1.95
N ASN A 82 -4.23 15.62 -2.54
CA ASN A 82 -4.89 14.55 -1.78
C ASN A 82 -3.98 13.99 -0.68
N ALA A 83 -2.66 13.96 -0.92
CA ALA A 83 -1.70 13.52 0.09
C ALA A 83 -1.70 14.40 1.34
N GLU A 84 -1.88 15.71 1.18
CA GLU A 84 -1.96 16.63 2.32
C GLU A 84 -3.21 16.38 3.17
N ILE A 85 -4.34 16.17 2.51
CA ILE A 85 -5.60 15.88 3.21
C ILE A 85 -5.48 14.56 3.98
N ALA A 86 -4.88 13.55 3.35
CA ALA A 86 -4.64 12.27 4.01
C ALA A 86 -3.71 12.42 5.20
N PHE A 87 -2.65 13.21 5.09
CA PHE A 87 -1.71 13.47 6.17
C PHE A 87 -2.40 14.13 7.37
N ILE A 88 -3.24 15.13 7.12
CA ILE A 88 -3.99 15.81 8.18
C ILE A 88 -4.91 14.82 8.91
N ASN A 89 -5.56 13.93 8.18
CA ASN A 89 -6.39 12.91 8.81
C ASN A 89 -5.56 11.90 9.61
N GLU A 90 -4.43 11.46 9.06
CA GLU A 90 -3.58 10.45 9.71
C GLU A 90 -3.05 10.95 11.06
N TYR A 91 -2.54 12.17 11.10
CA TYR A 91 -1.84 12.69 12.26
C TYR A 91 -2.65 13.70 13.08
N GLY A 92 -3.73 14.21 12.53
CA GLY A 92 -4.55 15.21 13.20
C GLY A 92 -3.94 16.61 13.19
N THR A 93 -4.64 17.55 13.77
CA THR A 93 -4.22 18.93 13.96
C THR A 93 -4.66 19.40 15.32
N LYS A 94 -4.40 20.66 15.66
CA LYS A 94 -4.90 21.25 16.91
C LYS A 94 -6.43 21.27 17.00
N ARG A 95 -7.11 21.22 15.83
CA ARG A 95 -8.58 21.31 15.74
C ARG A 95 -9.23 19.96 15.42
N GLN A 96 -8.45 18.97 15.04
CA GLN A 96 -8.99 17.68 14.61
C GLN A 96 -8.14 16.56 15.21
N SER A 97 -8.81 15.60 15.83
CA SER A 97 -8.15 14.39 16.33
C SER A 97 -7.63 13.54 15.18
N ALA A 98 -6.55 12.84 15.41
CA ALA A 98 -5.98 11.93 14.43
C ALA A 98 -6.98 10.82 14.07
N ARG A 99 -6.97 10.44 12.79
CA ARG A 99 -7.68 9.29 12.25
C ARG A 99 -6.65 8.43 11.51
N PRO A 100 -5.86 7.63 12.22
CA PRO A 100 -4.69 6.97 11.64
C PRO A 100 -5.06 5.76 10.79
N PHE A 101 -5.74 6.00 9.69
CA PHE A 101 -6.24 4.95 8.81
C PHE A 101 -5.12 4.18 8.11
N VAL A 102 -4.00 4.84 7.78
CA VAL A 102 -2.87 4.17 7.13
C VAL A 102 -2.20 3.21 8.10
N ARG A 103 -1.86 3.69 9.30
CA ARG A 103 -1.23 2.86 10.32
C ARG A 103 -2.10 1.65 10.67
N ASP A 104 -3.37 1.88 10.95
CA ASP A 104 -4.26 0.82 11.38
C ASP A 104 -4.56 -0.16 10.25
N ALA A 105 -4.68 0.33 9.01
CA ALA A 105 -4.85 -0.54 7.85
C ALA A 105 -3.63 -1.42 7.64
N ASN A 106 -2.43 -0.85 7.74
CA ASN A 106 -1.19 -1.59 7.54
C ASN A 106 -1.01 -2.67 8.61
N GLU A 107 -1.31 -2.34 9.87
CA GLU A 107 -1.24 -3.31 10.95
C GLU A 107 -2.27 -4.44 10.77
N ALA A 108 -3.51 -4.10 10.44
CA ALA A 108 -4.58 -5.08 10.29
C ALA A 108 -4.38 -6.00 9.08
N SER A 109 -3.72 -5.51 8.02
CA SER A 109 -3.54 -6.26 6.78
C SER A 109 -2.18 -6.96 6.67
N ALA A 110 -1.32 -6.87 7.68
CA ALA A 110 0.05 -7.37 7.59
C ALA A 110 0.12 -8.87 7.23
N GLU A 111 -0.68 -9.71 7.87
CA GLU A 111 -0.71 -11.14 7.56
C GLU A 111 -1.21 -11.41 6.15
N ALA A 112 -2.31 -10.77 5.76
CA ALA A 112 -2.87 -10.95 4.42
C ALA A 112 -1.90 -10.47 3.35
N THR A 113 -1.16 -9.41 3.62
CA THR A 113 -0.14 -8.88 2.72
C THR A 113 1.00 -9.89 2.53
N THR A 114 1.51 -10.45 3.62
CA THR A 114 2.55 -11.49 3.56
C THR A 114 2.05 -12.70 2.78
N GLN A 115 0.83 -13.14 3.05
CA GLN A 115 0.24 -14.28 2.38
C GLN A 115 0.08 -14.04 0.87
N ALA A 116 -0.34 -12.84 0.47
CA ALA A 116 -0.51 -12.51 -0.94
C ALA A 116 0.82 -12.61 -1.70
N GLY A 117 1.89 -12.11 -1.12
CA GLY A 117 3.23 -12.22 -1.72
C GLY A 117 3.70 -13.67 -1.79
N PHE A 118 3.47 -14.42 -0.73
CA PHE A 118 3.88 -15.83 -0.68
C PHE A 118 3.14 -16.68 -1.72
N GLU A 119 1.89 -16.42 -1.97
CA GLU A 119 1.11 -17.15 -2.98
C GLU A 119 1.71 -16.99 -4.38
N VAL A 120 2.16 -15.79 -4.72
CA VAL A 120 2.84 -15.55 -5.99
C VAL A 120 4.15 -16.34 -6.06
N TYR A 121 4.93 -16.29 -4.99
CA TYR A 121 6.20 -17.02 -4.89
C TYR A 121 5.99 -18.52 -5.01
N ASP A 122 5.02 -19.07 -4.30
CA ASP A 122 4.71 -20.50 -4.31
C ASP A 122 4.29 -20.97 -5.71
N LYS A 123 3.47 -20.18 -6.38
CA LYS A 123 3.04 -20.47 -7.74
C LYS A 123 4.24 -20.50 -8.71
N TRP A 124 5.17 -19.57 -8.53
CA TRP A 124 6.38 -19.53 -9.33
C TRP A 124 7.23 -20.78 -9.11
N LEU A 125 7.43 -21.18 -7.83
CA LEU A 125 8.17 -22.41 -7.50
C LEU A 125 7.56 -23.62 -8.18
N LYS A 126 6.25 -23.77 -8.09
CA LYS A 126 5.53 -24.90 -8.70
C LYS A 126 5.66 -24.92 -10.22
N SER A 127 5.74 -23.74 -10.85
CA SER A 127 5.93 -23.63 -12.29
C SER A 127 7.27 -24.18 -12.76
N LYS A 128 8.24 -24.33 -11.84
CA LYS A 128 9.56 -24.88 -12.14
C LYS A 128 9.68 -26.37 -11.87
N ASN A 129 8.58 -27.04 -11.56
CA ASN A 129 8.55 -28.46 -11.21
C ASN A 129 9.38 -28.78 -9.96
N LEU A 130 9.37 -27.86 -9.02
CA LEU A 130 10.11 -28.05 -7.78
C LEU A 130 9.21 -28.50 -6.64
#